data_eca2d678007126b824f3a611216c5ef4
#
_entry.id   eca2d678007126b824f3a611216c5ef4
#
_cell.length_a   1.000
_cell.length_b   1.000
_cell.length_c   1.000
_cell.angle_alpha   90.00
_cell.angle_beta   90.00
_cell.angle_gamma   90.00
#
_symmetry.space_group_name_H-M   'P 1'
#
loop_
_entity.id
_entity.type
_entity.pdbx_description
1 polymer ?
#
loop_
_entity_poly.entity_id
_entity_poly.type
_entity_poly.pdbx_seq_one_letter_code
_entity_poly.pdbx_strand_id
1 'polypeptide(L)'
;IAHEIGHVKRKHLIFYLLFFVGYMLLSYVTFDIILFGIVYAEPIYWLINKTGFDQTTIFSALFSLVIIIIFLIYFRFIFGFYMRNFERQADIFVYSLFDSAQPLISTLEKIASTSGQSADRPNWHHFSIRQRINYLKKCESDTRWIRHHDQKVKRSIGFYLAGILLIGIVGYQLNMGVIGSKLNQNVLEKVIVRELQKSPDNPNLYRLMGDLYYERKEYQGVKDAYEKSLALRSDDPHVLNNLAWLYATCEDTSLRDPERSLLLAKMAIELDRSSHVYDTLAESYYINGMSAEAIEAGEQALKLAKGNRTYYKKQLEKFKSGPQTPSNVR
;
A
#
# COMPACT_ATOMS: atom_id res chain seq x y z
N ILE A 1 14.65 19.54 38.33
CA ILE A 1 14.68 20.70 37.40
C ILE A 1 15.76 20.47 36.33
N ALA A 2 17.07 20.26 36.67
CA ALA A 2 18.15 20.09 35.68
C ALA A 2 17.87 18.96 34.66
N HIS A 3 17.36 17.83 35.10
CA HIS A 3 16.96 16.70 34.29
C HIS A 3 15.89 17.09 33.25
N GLU A 4 14.81 17.78 33.66
CA GLU A 4 13.73 18.22 32.79
C GLU A 4 14.24 19.25 31.75
N ILE A 5 15.11 20.18 32.19
CA ILE A 5 15.76 21.11 31.25
C ILE A 5 16.58 20.34 30.19
N GLY A 6 17.21 19.23 30.60
CA GLY A 6 17.94 18.33 29.71
C GLY A 6 17.04 17.81 28.56
N HIS A 7 15.82 17.35 28.85
CA HIS A 7 14.86 16.91 27.84
C HIS A 7 14.50 18.02 26.86
N VAL A 8 14.22 19.22 27.36
CA VAL A 8 13.85 20.39 26.53
C VAL A 8 15.02 20.82 25.64
N LYS A 9 16.22 21.02 26.22
CA LYS A 9 17.41 21.49 25.49
C LYS A 9 17.87 20.51 24.42
N ARG A 10 17.71 19.22 24.65
CA ARG A 10 18.05 18.14 23.70
C ARG A 10 16.91 17.78 22.77
N LYS A 11 15.75 18.47 22.87
CA LYS A 11 14.57 18.31 22.00
C LYS A 11 14.04 16.87 21.97
N HIS A 12 14.08 16.14 23.08
CA HIS A 12 13.68 14.73 23.13
C HIS A 12 12.23 14.51 22.71
N LEU A 13 11.33 15.47 22.97
CA LEU A 13 9.93 15.41 22.56
C LEU A 13 9.76 15.32 21.04
N ILE A 14 10.61 16.03 20.26
CA ILE A 14 10.58 15.97 18.80
C ILE A 14 10.98 14.57 18.32
N PHE A 15 11.97 13.96 18.98
CA PHE A 15 12.37 12.60 18.63
C PHE A 15 11.30 11.56 19.02
N TYR A 16 10.58 11.75 20.14
CA TYR A 16 9.44 10.88 20.47
C TYR A 16 8.37 10.91 19.39
N LEU A 17 8.05 12.10 18.89
CA LEU A 17 7.12 12.23 17.74
C LEU A 17 7.67 11.56 16.49
N LEU A 18 8.97 11.72 16.20
CA LEU A 18 9.63 11.06 15.07
C LEU A 18 9.54 9.53 15.15
N PHE A 19 9.75 8.95 16.33
CA PHE A 19 9.61 7.50 16.53
C PHE A 19 8.16 7.03 16.34
N PHE A 20 7.19 7.83 16.78
CA PHE A 20 5.78 7.52 16.55
C PHE A 20 5.43 7.53 15.05
N VAL A 21 5.88 8.55 14.32
CA VAL A 21 5.72 8.63 12.86
C VAL A 21 6.43 7.45 12.17
N GLY A 22 7.62 7.07 12.64
CA GLY A 22 8.33 5.90 12.13
C GLY A 22 7.56 4.59 12.35
N TYR A 23 6.88 4.44 13.47
CA TYR A 23 5.98 3.30 13.71
C TYR A 23 4.78 3.31 12.73
N MET A 24 4.17 4.46 12.49
CA MET A 24 3.07 4.59 11.53
C MET A 24 3.52 4.17 10.12
N LEU A 25 4.70 4.63 9.70
CA LEU A 25 5.27 4.23 8.40
C LEU A 25 5.55 2.73 8.33
N LEU A 26 6.13 2.16 9.39
CA LEU A 26 6.36 0.71 9.48
C LEU A 26 5.05 -0.07 9.36
N SER A 27 4.00 0.35 10.08
CA SER A 27 2.68 -0.28 10.04
C SER A 27 2.06 -0.19 8.65
N TYR A 28 2.21 0.94 7.97
CA TYR A 28 1.73 1.14 6.60
C TYR A 28 2.40 0.17 5.62
N VAL A 29 3.72 0.05 5.67
CA VAL A 29 4.48 -0.84 4.77
C VAL A 29 4.21 -2.31 5.07
N THR A 30 4.07 -2.67 6.34
CA THR A 30 3.80 -4.06 6.73
C THR A 30 2.37 -4.51 6.45
N PHE A 31 1.43 -3.58 6.21
CA PHE A 31 0.04 -3.88 5.89
C PHE A 31 -0.07 -4.84 4.71
N ASP A 32 0.52 -4.48 3.57
CA ASP A 32 0.46 -5.29 2.34
C ASP A 32 1.16 -6.64 2.51
N ILE A 33 2.31 -6.65 3.19
CA ILE A 33 3.06 -7.88 3.46
C ILE A 33 2.22 -8.87 4.29
N ILE A 34 1.51 -8.36 5.31
CA ILE A 34 0.62 -9.17 6.14
C ILE A 34 -0.55 -9.68 5.30
N LEU A 35 -1.17 -8.81 4.49
CA LEU A 35 -2.28 -9.17 3.62
C LEU A 35 -1.87 -10.27 2.63
N PHE A 36 -0.72 -10.12 1.97
CA PHE A 36 -0.15 -11.16 1.11
C PHE A 36 0.06 -12.47 1.87
N GLY A 37 0.67 -12.40 3.06
CA GLY A 37 0.88 -13.57 3.91
C GLY A 37 -0.43 -14.30 4.23
N ILE A 38 -1.48 -13.58 4.59
CA ILE A 38 -2.79 -14.14 4.91
C ILE A 38 -3.43 -14.78 3.67
N VAL A 39 -3.44 -14.08 2.52
CA VAL A 39 -4.08 -14.57 1.28
C VAL A 39 -3.39 -15.82 0.73
N TYR A 40 -2.08 -15.95 0.92
CA TYR A 40 -1.33 -17.13 0.44
C TYR A 40 -1.22 -18.27 1.46
N ALA A 41 -1.63 -18.08 2.71
CA ALA A 41 -1.51 -19.10 3.75
C ALA A 41 -2.66 -20.13 3.69
N GLU A 42 -2.45 -21.24 3.04
CA GLU A 42 -3.43 -22.34 2.98
C GLU A 42 -3.94 -22.81 4.37
N PRO A 43 -3.11 -22.88 5.45
CA PRO A 43 -3.61 -23.22 6.77
C PRO A 43 -4.71 -22.32 7.31
N ILE A 44 -4.75 -21.05 6.89
CA ILE A 44 -5.79 -20.10 7.30
C ILE A 44 -7.14 -20.50 6.69
N TYR A 45 -7.15 -20.89 5.41
CA TYR A 45 -8.39 -21.35 4.74
C TYR A 45 -8.87 -22.69 5.30
N TRP A 46 -7.96 -23.59 5.66
CA TRP A 46 -8.31 -24.81 6.39
C TRP A 46 -8.98 -24.46 7.73
N LEU A 47 -8.46 -23.48 8.46
CA LEU A 47 -9.05 -23.03 9.73
C LEU A 47 -10.45 -22.44 9.51
N ILE A 48 -10.64 -21.60 8.49
CA ILE A 48 -11.94 -21.03 8.11
C ILE A 48 -12.95 -22.14 7.86
N ASN A 49 -12.60 -23.11 7.02
CA ASN A 49 -13.48 -24.22 6.67
C ASN A 49 -13.81 -25.11 7.88
N LYS A 50 -12.86 -25.30 8.81
CA LYS A 50 -13.03 -26.13 10.00
C LYS A 50 -13.88 -25.45 11.07
N THR A 51 -13.72 -24.15 11.26
CA THR A 51 -14.40 -23.40 12.35
C THR A 51 -15.77 -22.89 11.95
N GLY A 52 -16.04 -22.72 10.65
CA GLY A 52 -17.27 -22.10 10.14
C GLY A 52 -17.36 -20.60 10.43
N PHE A 53 -16.30 -19.97 10.97
CA PHE A 53 -16.27 -18.52 11.10
C PHE A 53 -16.18 -17.85 9.75
N ASP A 54 -16.76 -16.65 9.65
CA ASP A 54 -16.65 -15.82 8.47
C ASP A 54 -15.18 -15.48 8.15
N GLN A 55 -14.83 -15.54 6.87
CA GLN A 55 -13.48 -15.30 6.38
C GLN A 55 -12.95 -13.92 6.79
N THR A 56 -13.80 -12.89 6.72
CA THR A 56 -13.44 -11.51 7.09
C THR A 56 -13.09 -11.41 8.56
N THR A 57 -13.82 -12.13 9.42
CA THR A 57 -13.56 -12.17 10.86
C THR A 57 -12.19 -12.78 11.17
N ILE A 58 -11.85 -13.92 10.56
CA ILE A 58 -10.55 -14.58 10.77
C ILE A 58 -9.41 -13.70 10.23
N PHE A 59 -9.55 -13.13 9.04
CA PHE A 59 -8.54 -12.24 8.46
C PHE A 59 -8.30 -11.01 9.33
N SER A 60 -9.37 -10.36 9.81
CA SER A 60 -9.29 -9.20 10.69
C SER A 60 -8.63 -9.52 12.02
N ALA A 61 -8.95 -10.67 12.60
CA ALA A 61 -8.35 -11.11 13.86
C ALA A 61 -6.84 -11.39 13.71
N LEU A 62 -6.45 -12.12 12.66
CA LEU A 62 -5.04 -12.42 12.38
C LEU A 62 -4.26 -11.15 12.06
N PHE A 63 -4.81 -10.27 11.23
CA PHE A 63 -4.20 -8.98 10.91
C PHE A 63 -3.97 -8.15 12.19
N SER A 64 -5.01 -8.01 13.02
CA SER A 64 -4.94 -7.27 14.29
C SER A 64 -3.89 -7.86 15.22
N LEU A 65 -3.83 -9.19 15.33
CA LEU A 65 -2.83 -9.87 16.16
C LEU A 65 -1.40 -9.55 15.73
N VAL A 66 -1.12 -9.63 14.42
CA VAL A 66 0.21 -9.33 13.88
C VAL A 66 0.59 -7.87 14.12
N ILE A 67 -0.33 -6.93 13.89
CA ILE A 67 -0.09 -5.49 14.13
C ILE A 67 0.19 -5.22 15.61
N ILE A 68 -0.56 -5.86 16.53
CA ILE A 68 -0.32 -5.73 17.98
C ILE A 68 1.07 -6.27 18.34
N ILE A 69 1.48 -7.40 17.79
CA ILE A 69 2.82 -7.96 18.03
C ILE A 69 3.90 -6.99 17.53
N ILE A 70 3.77 -6.45 16.33
CA ILE A 70 4.71 -5.46 15.77
C ILE A 70 4.75 -4.21 16.66
N PHE A 71 3.60 -3.72 17.13
CA PHE A 71 3.51 -2.60 18.06
C PHE A 71 4.29 -2.89 19.33
N LEU A 72 4.05 -4.02 19.99
CA LEU A 72 4.72 -4.39 21.24
C LEU A 72 6.24 -4.51 21.05
N ILE A 73 6.69 -5.15 19.96
CA ILE A 73 8.11 -5.29 19.64
C ILE A 73 8.73 -3.91 19.40
N TYR A 74 8.11 -3.07 18.58
CA TYR A 74 8.63 -1.75 18.26
C TYR A 74 8.77 -0.87 19.51
N PHE A 75 7.70 -0.76 20.30
CA PHE A 75 7.71 0.09 21.50
C PHE A 75 8.61 -0.47 22.60
N ARG A 76 8.67 -1.79 22.78
CA ARG A 76 9.52 -2.43 23.79
C ARG A 76 11.00 -2.29 23.47
N PHE A 77 11.40 -2.48 22.22
CA PHE A 77 12.82 -2.57 21.84
C PHE A 77 13.33 -1.28 21.21
N ILE A 78 12.68 -0.74 20.18
CA ILE A 78 13.16 0.44 19.47
C ILE A 78 12.88 1.69 20.28
N PHE A 79 11.62 1.99 20.56
CA PHE A 79 11.24 3.18 21.30
C PHE A 79 11.83 3.16 22.74
N GLY A 80 11.74 2.03 23.44
CA GLY A 80 12.32 1.85 24.78
C GLY A 80 13.84 2.02 24.81
N PHE A 81 14.56 1.61 23.74
CA PHE A 81 16.00 1.90 23.64
C PHE A 81 16.28 3.40 23.61
N TYR A 82 15.56 4.17 22.82
CA TYR A 82 15.75 5.61 22.72
C TYR A 82 15.32 6.32 24.00
N MET A 83 14.17 5.95 24.57
CA MET A 83 13.74 6.51 25.87
C MET A 83 14.80 6.36 26.93
N ARG A 84 15.31 5.14 27.16
CA ARG A 84 16.39 4.93 28.15
C ARG A 84 17.65 5.75 27.88
N ASN A 85 18.02 5.90 26.61
CA ASN A 85 19.22 6.68 26.28
C ASN A 85 18.97 8.19 26.40
N PHE A 86 17.77 8.68 26.11
CA PHE A 86 17.38 10.08 26.33
C PHE A 86 17.26 10.43 27.81
N GLU A 87 16.74 9.52 28.64
CA GLU A 87 16.76 9.65 30.09
C GLU A 87 18.19 9.81 30.61
N ARG A 88 19.11 9.00 30.11
CA ARG A 88 20.53 9.14 30.45
C ARG A 88 21.13 10.46 29.96
N GLN A 89 20.72 10.94 28.78
CA GLN A 89 21.14 12.26 28.31
C GLN A 89 20.58 13.40 29.18
N ALA A 90 19.37 13.25 29.70
CA ALA A 90 18.79 14.21 30.64
C ALA A 90 19.51 14.18 32.00
N ASP A 91 19.89 12.98 32.50
CA ASP A 91 20.67 12.85 33.70
C ASP A 91 22.04 13.53 33.60
N ILE A 92 22.81 13.25 32.54
CA ILE A 92 24.14 13.84 32.35
C ILE A 92 24.13 15.33 32.04
N PHE A 93 22.95 15.89 31.67
CA PHE A 93 22.82 17.34 31.47
C PHE A 93 23.08 18.14 32.75
N VAL A 94 22.99 17.51 33.90
CA VAL A 94 23.34 18.14 35.20
C VAL A 94 24.75 18.74 35.18
N TYR A 95 25.73 18.09 34.51
CA TYR A 95 27.10 18.57 34.36
C TYR A 95 27.25 19.83 33.47
N SER A 96 26.22 20.25 32.79
CA SER A 96 26.19 21.55 32.05
C SER A 96 25.77 22.72 32.94
N LEU A 97 25.24 22.43 34.14
CA LEU A 97 24.70 23.41 35.07
C LEU A 97 25.47 23.42 36.44
N PHE A 98 26.08 22.30 36.78
CA PHE A 98 26.75 22.10 38.05
C PHE A 98 28.05 21.30 37.87
N ASP A 99 29.01 21.54 38.72
CA ASP A 99 30.33 20.82 38.72
C ASP A 99 30.20 19.36 39.18
N SER A 100 29.14 19.02 39.93
CA SER A 100 28.88 17.68 40.42
C SER A 100 27.42 17.27 40.24
N ALA A 101 27.22 15.97 40.02
CA ALA A 101 25.87 15.37 39.96
C ALA A 101 25.31 14.99 41.32
N GLN A 102 25.99 15.30 42.41
CA GLN A 102 25.61 14.87 43.77
C GLN A 102 24.15 15.24 44.15
N PRO A 103 23.62 16.42 43.80
CA PRO A 103 22.19 16.74 44.05
C PRO A 103 21.21 15.78 43.36
N LEU A 104 21.52 15.36 42.14
CA LEU A 104 20.68 14.39 41.40
C LEU A 104 20.86 12.98 41.97
N ILE A 105 22.09 12.58 42.32
CA ILE A 105 22.38 11.28 42.93
C ILE A 105 21.62 11.13 44.25
N SER A 106 21.66 12.14 45.14
CA SER A 106 20.92 12.13 46.40
C SER A 106 19.43 12.02 46.21
N THR A 107 18.89 12.68 45.16
CA THR A 107 17.47 12.58 44.81
C THR A 107 17.13 11.16 44.39
N LEU A 108 17.95 10.54 43.52
CA LEU A 108 17.73 9.16 43.05
C LEU A 108 17.83 8.15 44.19
N GLU A 109 18.77 8.32 45.12
CA GLU A 109 18.92 7.48 46.33
C GLU A 109 17.69 7.61 47.24
N LYS A 110 17.17 8.84 47.41
CA LYS A 110 15.95 9.07 48.16
C LYS A 110 14.72 8.40 47.51
N ILE A 111 14.59 8.49 46.21
CA ILE A 111 13.55 7.80 45.48
C ILE A 111 13.65 6.28 45.66
N ALA A 112 14.86 5.72 45.57
CA ALA A 112 15.09 4.29 45.79
C ALA A 112 14.68 3.84 47.21
N SER A 113 14.99 4.63 48.24
CA SER A 113 14.65 4.28 49.61
C SER A 113 13.16 4.43 49.94
N THR A 114 12.46 5.39 49.31
CA THR A 114 11.06 5.70 49.62
C THR A 114 10.05 4.93 48.73
N SER A 115 10.47 4.46 47.55
CA SER A 115 9.57 3.79 46.60
C SER A 115 9.19 2.35 46.96
N GLY A 116 9.88 1.73 47.92
CA GLY A 116 9.72 0.32 48.27
C GLY A 116 10.13 -0.67 47.16
N GLN A 117 10.66 -0.16 46.04
CA GLN A 117 11.12 -0.99 44.91
C GLN A 117 12.64 -1.16 44.93
N SER A 118 13.13 -2.31 44.44
CA SER A 118 14.55 -2.55 44.30
C SER A 118 15.19 -1.50 43.37
N ALA A 119 16.30 -0.86 43.87
CA ALA A 119 17.08 0.07 43.06
C ALA A 119 17.68 -0.56 41.78
N ASP A 120 17.72 -1.88 41.70
CA ASP A 120 18.25 -2.65 40.57
C ASP A 120 17.21 -2.97 39.52
N ARG A 121 15.92 -2.75 39.80
CA ARG A 121 14.84 -3.10 38.85
C ARG A 121 14.80 -2.14 37.66
N PRO A 122 15.17 -2.57 36.45
CA PRO A 122 15.03 -1.72 35.26
C PRO A 122 13.58 -1.64 34.86
N ASN A 123 13.19 -0.52 34.23
CA ASN A 123 11.91 -0.37 33.55
C ASN A 123 12.12 -0.42 32.03
N TRP A 124 11.06 -0.60 31.25
CA TRP A 124 11.16 -0.61 29.78
C TRP A 124 11.62 0.75 29.21
N HIS A 125 11.37 1.85 29.91
CA HIS A 125 11.69 3.22 29.51
C HIS A 125 12.80 3.89 30.33
N HIS A 126 13.18 3.36 31.49
CA HIS A 126 14.29 3.87 32.32
C HIS A 126 15.32 2.78 32.63
N PHE A 127 16.57 3.17 32.75
CA PHE A 127 17.57 2.36 33.45
C PHE A 127 17.23 2.24 34.94
N SER A 128 17.72 1.19 35.62
CA SER A 128 17.55 1.10 37.04
C SER A 128 18.21 2.28 37.75
N ILE A 129 17.70 2.65 38.94
CA ILE A 129 18.24 3.77 39.71
C ILE A 129 19.75 3.56 39.96
N ARG A 130 20.18 2.34 40.32
CA ARG A 130 21.58 2.01 40.48
C ARG A 130 22.40 2.21 39.21
N GLN A 131 21.89 1.85 38.05
CA GLN A 131 22.56 2.07 36.77
C GLN A 131 22.70 3.58 36.45
N ARG A 132 21.69 4.39 36.77
CA ARG A 132 21.73 5.85 36.61
C ARG A 132 22.79 6.48 37.51
N ILE A 133 22.80 6.15 38.79
CA ILE A 133 23.79 6.64 39.76
C ILE A 133 25.22 6.23 39.36
N ASN A 134 25.41 4.95 39.01
CA ASN A 134 26.74 4.46 38.59
C ASN A 134 27.25 5.17 37.34
N TYR A 135 26.35 5.47 36.42
CA TYR A 135 26.74 6.20 35.21
C TYR A 135 27.09 7.66 35.48
N LEU A 136 26.37 8.35 36.37
CA LEU A 136 26.70 9.68 36.80
C LEU A 136 28.09 9.70 37.48
N LYS A 137 28.36 8.83 38.45
CA LYS A 137 29.68 8.72 39.07
C LYS A 137 30.81 8.44 38.09
N LYS A 138 30.53 7.64 37.04
CA LYS A 138 31.45 7.37 35.93
C LYS A 138 31.75 8.64 35.10
N CYS A 139 30.76 9.45 34.83
CA CYS A 139 30.92 10.73 34.11
C CYS A 139 31.68 11.76 34.95
N GLU A 140 31.53 11.73 36.28
CA GLU A 140 32.25 12.60 37.21
C GLU A 140 33.75 12.24 37.27
N SER A 141 34.10 10.96 37.24
CA SER A 141 35.49 10.51 37.18
C SER A 141 36.16 10.75 35.82
N ASP A 142 35.40 10.75 34.71
CA ASP A 142 35.92 10.98 33.37
C ASP A 142 34.81 11.54 32.44
N THR A 143 34.90 12.84 32.18
CA THR A 143 33.93 13.58 31.35
C THR A 143 33.85 13.10 29.90
N ARG A 144 34.83 12.32 29.40
CA ARG A 144 34.77 11.72 28.04
C ARG A 144 33.57 10.80 27.85
N TRP A 145 33.04 10.22 28.93
CA TRP A 145 31.84 9.38 28.90
C TRP A 145 30.57 10.15 28.46
N ILE A 146 30.48 11.44 28.79
CA ILE A 146 29.41 12.32 28.36
C ILE A 146 29.39 12.40 26.79
N ARG A 147 30.54 12.75 26.20
CA ARG A 147 30.71 12.87 24.75
C ARG A 147 30.49 11.52 24.06
N HIS A 148 31.03 10.45 24.63
CA HIS A 148 30.83 9.10 24.09
C HIS A 148 29.35 8.71 24.03
N HIS A 149 28.59 9.01 25.09
CA HIS A 149 27.14 8.73 25.09
C HIS A 149 26.38 9.58 24.06
N ASP A 150 26.68 10.86 23.97
CA ASP A 150 26.05 11.75 22.99
C ASP A 150 26.35 11.31 21.56
N GLN A 151 27.56 10.88 21.27
CA GLN A 151 27.90 10.31 19.95
C GLN A 151 27.17 9.00 19.67
N LYS A 152 27.05 8.12 20.68
CA LYS A 152 26.26 6.89 20.56
C LYS A 152 24.81 7.20 20.16
N VAL A 153 24.16 8.13 20.86
CA VAL A 153 22.79 8.52 20.59
C VAL A 153 22.65 9.13 19.19
N LYS A 154 23.53 10.05 18.82
CA LYS A 154 23.55 10.64 17.45
C LYS A 154 23.68 9.58 16.38
N ARG A 155 24.61 8.64 16.51
CA ARG A 155 24.79 7.54 15.55
C ARG A 155 23.55 6.65 15.48
N SER A 156 22.97 6.31 16.63
CA SER A 156 21.74 5.50 16.68
C SER A 156 20.57 6.20 15.97
N ILE A 157 20.39 7.51 16.16
CA ILE A 157 19.38 8.30 15.45
C ILE A 157 19.66 8.29 13.93
N GLY A 158 20.93 8.44 13.52
CA GLY A 158 21.31 8.35 12.11
C GLY A 158 20.94 7.00 11.49
N PHE A 159 21.24 5.89 12.17
CA PHE A 159 20.83 4.54 11.73
C PHE A 159 19.31 4.38 11.68
N TYR A 160 18.60 4.94 12.66
CA TYR A 160 17.13 4.90 12.66
C TYR A 160 16.54 5.67 11.47
N LEU A 161 17.04 6.87 11.17
CA LEU A 161 16.60 7.68 10.03
C LEU A 161 16.90 6.98 8.70
N ALA A 162 18.09 6.38 8.57
CA ALA A 162 18.43 5.58 7.39
C ALA A 162 17.50 4.36 7.24
N GLY A 163 17.17 3.70 8.35
CA GLY A 163 16.20 2.60 8.37
C GLY A 163 14.80 3.04 7.94
N ILE A 164 14.30 4.18 8.45
CA ILE A 164 13.01 4.75 8.03
C ILE A 164 13.00 5.11 6.55
N LEU A 165 14.09 5.71 6.05
CA LEU A 165 14.21 6.03 4.63
C LEU A 165 14.14 4.77 3.77
N LEU A 166 14.87 3.72 4.16
CA LEU A 166 14.83 2.44 3.47
C LEU A 166 13.43 1.82 3.49
N ILE A 167 12.77 1.81 4.66
CA ILE A 167 11.38 1.34 4.79
C ILE A 167 10.45 2.17 3.90
N GLY A 168 10.63 3.49 3.83
CA GLY A 168 9.85 4.36 2.96
C GLY A 168 10.03 4.04 1.47
N ILE A 169 11.27 3.77 1.03
CA ILE A 169 11.57 3.37 -0.35
C ILE A 169 10.93 2.01 -0.67
N VAL A 170 11.08 1.03 0.22
CA VAL A 170 10.46 -0.30 0.06
C VAL A 170 8.94 -0.18 0.02
N GLY A 171 8.35 0.59 0.95
CA GLY A 171 6.91 0.83 0.98
C GLY A 171 6.39 1.51 -0.27
N TYR A 172 7.12 2.50 -0.79
CA TYR A 172 6.77 3.13 -2.07
C TYR A 172 6.76 2.10 -3.21
N GLN A 173 7.77 1.25 -3.31
CA GLN A 173 7.85 0.21 -4.35
C GLN A 173 6.75 -0.84 -4.23
N LEU A 174 6.38 -1.21 -3.00
CA LEU A 174 5.31 -2.19 -2.75
C LEU A 174 3.91 -1.62 -2.98
N ASN A 175 3.69 -0.32 -2.73
CA ASN A 175 2.36 0.27 -2.85
C ASN A 175 2.13 1.00 -4.18
N MET A 176 3.16 1.66 -4.73
CA MET A 176 3.04 2.53 -5.91
C MET A 176 3.92 2.07 -7.07
N GLY A 177 4.86 1.16 -6.82
CA GLY A 177 5.79 0.69 -7.84
C GLY A 177 5.27 -0.49 -8.66
N VAL A 178 6.02 -0.81 -9.72
CA VAL A 178 5.70 -1.94 -10.63
C VAL A 178 5.65 -3.28 -9.88
N ILE A 179 6.48 -3.45 -8.86
CA ILE A 179 6.50 -4.68 -8.05
C ILE A 179 5.18 -4.84 -7.30
N GLY A 180 4.71 -3.77 -6.64
CA GLY A 180 3.46 -3.78 -5.90
C GLY A 180 2.25 -4.00 -6.79
N SER A 181 2.20 -3.34 -7.96
CA SER A 181 1.14 -3.56 -8.93
C SER A 181 1.01 -5.02 -9.35
N LYS A 182 2.13 -5.68 -9.70
CA LYS A 182 2.14 -7.11 -10.04
C LYS A 182 1.72 -8.01 -8.89
N LEU A 183 2.19 -7.71 -7.66
CA LEU A 183 1.80 -8.48 -6.47
C LEU A 183 0.31 -8.34 -6.20
N ASN A 184 -0.24 -7.14 -6.27
CA ASN A 184 -1.67 -6.87 -6.07
C ASN A 184 -2.52 -7.59 -7.11
N GLN A 185 -2.12 -7.57 -8.38
CA GLN A 185 -2.81 -8.32 -9.44
C GLN A 185 -2.79 -9.84 -9.18
N ASN A 186 -1.67 -10.40 -8.73
CA ASN A 186 -1.58 -11.83 -8.40
C ASN A 186 -2.45 -12.21 -7.18
N VAL A 187 -2.51 -11.33 -6.18
CA VAL A 187 -3.40 -11.51 -5.01
C VAL A 187 -4.86 -11.48 -5.46
N LEU A 188 -5.23 -10.48 -6.26
CA LEU A 188 -6.59 -10.33 -6.78
C LEU A 188 -7.01 -11.57 -7.59
N GLU A 189 -6.16 -12.04 -8.50
CA GLU A 189 -6.41 -13.27 -9.25
C GLU A 189 -6.65 -14.47 -8.33
N LYS A 190 -5.78 -14.67 -7.34
CA LYS A 190 -5.92 -15.78 -6.39
C LYS A 190 -7.22 -15.71 -5.60
N VAL A 191 -7.63 -14.51 -5.20
CA VAL A 191 -8.91 -14.29 -4.51
C VAL A 191 -10.08 -14.59 -5.42
N ILE A 192 -10.07 -14.09 -6.68
CA ILE A 192 -11.13 -14.36 -7.67
C ILE A 192 -11.24 -15.86 -7.95
N VAL A 193 -10.11 -16.54 -8.19
CA VAL A 193 -10.10 -18.00 -8.47
C VAL A 193 -10.70 -18.79 -7.29
N ARG A 194 -10.36 -18.44 -6.05
CA ARG A 194 -10.94 -19.08 -4.87
C ARG A 194 -12.44 -18.83 -4.72
N GLU A 195 -12.87 -17.61 -5.04
CA GLU A 195 -14.29 -17.28 -4.95
C GLU A 195 -15.09 -17.97 -6.06
N LEU A 196 -14.50 -18.15 -7.25
CA LEU A 196 -15.06 -18.95 -8.33
C LEU A 196 -15.23 -20.44 -7.95
N GLN A 197 -14.34 -20.98 -7.11
CA GLN A 197 -14.52 -22.35 -6.59
C GLN A 197 -15.77 -22.52 -5.71
N LYS A 198 -16.18 -21.43 -5.01
CA LYS A 198 -17.39 -21.41 -4.18
C LYS A 198 -18.64 -21.05 -4.98
N SER A 199 -18.50 -20.19 -5.97
CA SER A 199 -19.58 -19.62 -6.76
C SER A 199 -19.21 -19.63 -8.26
N PRO A 200 -19.18 -20.81 -8.92
CA PRO A 200 -18.72 -20.97 -10.29
C PRO A 200 -19.61 -20.28 -11.34
N ASP A 201 -20.85 -19.98 -10.99
CA ASP A 201 -21.83 -19.34 -11.89
C ASP A 201 -22.00 -17.84 -11.61
N ASN A 202 -21.03 -17.19 -10.93
CA ASN A 202 -21.08 -15.76 -10.64
C ASN A 202 -20.47 -14.96 -11.81
N PRO A 203 -21.27 -14.24 -12.65
CA PRO A 203 -20.79 -13.52 -13.81
C PRO A 203 -19.85 -12.36 -13.42
N ASN A 204 -20.03 -11.76 -12.24
CA ASN A 204 -19.19 -10.64 -11.80
C ASN A 204 -17.75 -11.08 -11.55
N LEU A 205 -17.50 -12.31 -11.10
CA LEU A 205 -16.15 -12.82 -10.88
C LEU A 205 -15.41 -13.03 -12.22
N TYR A 206 -16.11 -13.52 -13.24
CA TYR A 206 -15.56 -13.62 -14.61
C TYR A 206 -15.30 -12.24 -15.21
N ARG A 207 -16.18 -11.26 -14.98
CA ARG A 207 -15.94 -9.87 -15.38
C ARG A 207 -14.67 -9.33 -14.75
N LEU A 208 -14.52 -9.45 -13.42
CA LEU A 208 -13.32 -9.02 -12.71
C LEU A 208 -12.05 -9.73 -13.20
N MET A 209 -12.14 -11.01 -13.56
CA MET A 209 -11.04 -11.76 -14.15
C MET A 209 -10.65 -11.20 -15.51
N GLY A 210 -11.66 -10.89 -16.34
CA GLY A 210 -11.45 -10.26 -17.65
C GLY A 210 -10.79 -8.88 -17.54
N ASP A 211 -11.25 -8.05 -16.60
CA ASP A 211 -10.66 -6.73 -16.31
C ASP A 211 -9.18 -6.87 -15.90
N LEU A 212 -8.86 -7.85 -15.04
CA LEU A 212 -7.51 -8.14 -14.59
C LEU A 212 -6.60 -8.60 -15.74
N TYR A 213 -7.07 -9.50 -16.57
CA TYR A 213 -6.33 -9.97 -17.74
C TYR A 213 -6.13 -8.85 -18.77
N TYR A 214 -7.09 -7.93 -18.91
CA TYR A 214 -6.96 -6.77 -19.78
C TYR A 214 -5.82 -5.84 -19.34
N GLU A 215 -5.70 -5.56 -18.03
CA GLU A 215 -4.59 -4.78 -17.48
C GLU A 215 -3.23 -5.44 -17.73
N ARG A 216 -3.18 -6.78 -17.75
CA ARG A 216 -1.97 -7.56 -18.03
C ARG A 216 -1.67 -7.77 -19.50
N LYS A 217 -2.58 -7.34 -20.39
CA LYS A 217 -2.53 -7.61 -21.84
C LYS A 217 -2.57 -9.12 -22.19
N GLU A 218 -3.18 -9.91 -21.33
CA GLU A 218 -3.39 -11.34 -21.54
C GLU A 218 -4.69 -11.55 -22.35
N TYR A 219 -4.70 -11.10 -23.60
CA TYR A 219 -5.90 -10.90 -24.42
C TYR A 219 -6.76 -12.14 -24.64
N GLN A 220 -6.15 -13.33 -24.75
CA GLN A 220 -6.93 -14.57 -24.82
C GLN A 220 -7.71 -14.80 -23.52
N GLY A 221 -7.09 -14.60 -22.36
CA GLY A 221 -7.74 -14.67 -21.06
C GLY A 221 -8.88 -13.67 -20.90
N VAL A 222 -8.71 -12.44 -21.45
CA VAL A 222 -9.78 -11.42 -21.49
C VAL A 222 -10.99 -11.94 -22.21
N LYS A 223 -10.80 -12.46 -23.46
CA LYS A 223 -11.87 -13.01 -24.28
C LYS A 223 -12.61 -14.12 -23.52
N ASP A 224 -11.88 -15.12 -23.05
CA ASP A 224 -12.47 -16.30 -22.40
C ASP A 224 -13.26 -15.92 -21.14
N ALA A 225 -12.74 -15.00 -20.34
CA ALA A 225 -13.38 -14.53 -19.11
C ALA A 225 -14.64 -13.71 -19.41
N TYR A 226 -14.59 -12.75 -20.36
CA TYR A 226 -15.74 -11.94 -20.70
C TYR A 226 -16.82 -12.75 -21.42
N GLU A 227 -16.48 -13.67 -22.34
CA GLU A 227 -17.44 -14.58 -22.97
C GLU A 227 -18.14 -15.45 -21.91
N LYS A 228 -17.41 -15.95 -20.92
CA LYS A 228 -18.01 -16.70 -19.81
C LYS A 228 -18.94 -15.84 -18.95
N SER A 229 -18.56 -14.58 -18.68
CA SER A 229 -19.42 -13.62 -17.98
C SER A 229 -20.73 -13.40 -18.73
N LEU A 230 -20.67 -13.16 -20.07
CA LEU A 230 -21.86 -12.93 -20.91
C LEU A 230 -22.71 -14.18 -21.08
N ALA A 231 -22.11 -15.36 -21.07
CA ALA A 231 -22.87 -16.63 -21.10
C ALA A 231 -23.73 -16.82 -19.84
N LEU A 232 -23.29 -16.27 -18.69
CA LEU A 232 -24.02 -16.31 -17.43
C LEU A 232 -24.99 -15.13 -17.26
N ARG A 233 -24.64 -13.95 -17.82
CA ARG A 233 -25.46 -12.75 -17.82
C ARG A 233 -25.17 -11.92 -19.06
N SER A 234 -26.08 -11.96 -20.02
CA SER A 234 -25.93 -11.40 -21.37
C SER A 234 -26.09 -9.88 -21.47
N ASP A 235 -26.52 -9.20 -20.39
CA ASP A 235 -26.93 -7.80 -20.36
C ASP A 235 -25.99 -6.90 -19.53
N ASP A 236 -24.71 -7.29 -19.40
CA ASP A 236 -23.72 -6.44 -18.73
C ASP A 236 -23.07 -5.46 -19.72
N PRO A 237 -23.42 -4.15 -19.68
CA PRO A 237 -22.93 -3.17 -20.65
C PRO A 237 -21.41 -2.98 -20.58
N HIS A 238 -20.80 -3.15 -19.42
CA HIS A 238 -19.35 -3.05 -19.25
C HIS A 238 -18.63 -4.18 -19.99
N VAL A 239 -19.11 -5.41 -19.82
CA VAL A 239 -18.50 -6.57 -20.47
C VAL A 239 -18.72 -6.54 -21.98
N LEU A 240 -19.95 -6.20 -22.43
CA LEU A 240 -20.28 -6.03 -23.85
C LEU A 240 -19.37 -4.99 -24.51
N ASN A 241 -19.22 -3.82 -23.87
CA ASN A 241 -18.36 -2.75 -24.37
C ASN A 241 -16.89 -3.17 -24.45
N ASN A 242 -16.34 -3.76 -23.38
CA ASN A 242 -14.93 -4.08 -23.31
C ASN A 242 -14.56 -5.24 -24.26
N LEU A 243 -15.45 -6.21 -24.43
CA LEU A 243 -15.24 -7.30 -25.39
C LEU A 243 -15.38 -6.79 -26.82
N ALA A 244 -16.32 -5.87 -27.10
CA ALA A 244 -16.42 -5.19 -28.40
C ALA A 244 -15.14 -4.43 -28.74
N TRP A 245 -14.62 -3.66 -27.76
CA TRP A 245 -13.36 -2.94 -27.90
C TRP A 245 -12.18 -3.88 -28.16
N LEU A 246 -12.09 -5.00 -27.43
CA LEU A 246 -11.07 -6.02 -27.67
C LEU A 246 -11.09 -6.52 -29.10
N TYR A 247 -12.26 -6.93 -29.59
CA TYR A 247 -12.42 -7.42 -30.98
C TYR A 247 -12.14 -6.36 -32.05
N ALA A 248 -12.36 -5.07 -31.72
CA ALA A 248 -12.04 -3.97 -32.63
C ALA A 248 -10.56 -3.64 -32.70
N THR A 249 -9.87 -3.64 -31.54
CA THR A 249 -8.58 -2.93 -31.41
C THR A 249 -7.43 -3.80 -30.94
N CYS A 250 -7.65 -5.09 -30.60
CA CYS A 250 -6.62 -5.94 -30.02
C CYS A 250 -5.30 -5.89 -30.81
N GLU A 251 -4.17 -5.75 -30.09
CA GLU A 251 -2.83 -5.79 -30.68
C GLU A 251 -2.59 -7.16 -31.39
N ASP A 252 -3.09 -8.24 -30.80
CA ASP A 252 -3.14 -9.56 -31.44
C ASP A 252 -4.25 -9.62 -32.49
N THR A 253 -3.88 -9.53 -33.76
CA THR A 253 -4.81 -9.52 -34.88
C THR A 253 -5.61 -10.81 -35.02
N SER A 254 -5.14 -11.94 -34.47
CA SER A 254 -5.86 -13.22 -34.49
C SER A 254 -7.13 -13.19 -33.60
N LEU A 255 -7.21 -12.26 -32.66
CA LEU A 255 -8.37 -12.06 -31.81
C LEU A 255 -9.34 -11.00 -32.34
N ARG A 256 -9.00 -10.30 -33.42
CA ARG A 256 -9.89 -9.30 -34.00
C ARG A 256 -11.07 -9.96 -34.71
N ASP A 257 -12.25 -9.45 -34.43
CA ASP A 257 -13.51 -9.88 -35.06
C ASP A 257 -14.42 -8.66 -35.26
N PRO A 258 -14.33 -7.99 -36.44
CA PRO A 258 -15.09 -6.80 -36.70
C PRO A 258 -16.61 -7.00 -36.57
N GLU A 259 -17.14 -8.14 -37.03
CA GLU A 259 -18.57 -8.42 -37.01
C GLU A 259 -19.09 -8.59 -35.58
N ARG A 260 -18.39 -9.39 -34.78
CA ARG A 260 -18.72 -9.56 -33.34
C ARG A 260 -18.54 -8.26 -32.56
N SER A 261 -17.50 -7.47 -32.84
CA SER A 261 -17.31 -6.16 -32.26
C SER A 261 -18.54 -5.27 -32.45
N LEU A 262 -19.04 -5.15 -33.69
CA LEU A 262 -20.19 -4.32 -34.00
C LEU A 262 -21.48 -4.83 -33.32
N LEU A 263 -21.67 -6.14 -33.29
CA LEU A 263 -22.83 -6.74 -32.63
C LEU A 263 -22.85 -6.39 -31.15
N LEU A 264 -21.72 -6.61 -30.44
CA LEU A 264 -21.61 -6.36 -29.01
C LEU A 264 -21.69 -4.86 -28.69
N ALA A 265 -21.08 -3.99 -29.50
CA ALA A 265 -21.16 -2.55 -29.32
C ALA A 265 -22.60 -2.03 -29.46
N LYS A 266 -23.39 -2.58 -30.42
CA LYS A 266 -24.82 -2.27 -30.56
C LYS A 266 -25.63 -2.74 -29.35
N MET A 267 -25.31 -3.91 -28.78
CA MET A 267 -25.96 -4.37 -27.54
C MET A 267 -25.60 -3.48 -26.36
N ALA A 268 -24.31 -3.06 -26.23
CA ALA A 268 -23.86 -2.19 -25.18
C ALA A 268 -24.54 -0.83 -25.15
N ILE A 269 -24.73 -0.21 -26.35
CA ILE A 269 -25.30 1.14 -26.43
C ILE A 269 -26.80 1.18 -26.09
N GLU A 270 -27.51 0.08 -26.23
CA GLU A 270 -28.92 -0.01 -25.80
C GLU A 270 -29.02 0.01 -24.24
N LEU A 271 -27.98 -0.44 -23.56
CA LEU A 271 -27.96 -0.52 -22.11
C LEU A 271 -27.28 0.71 -21.45
N ASP A 272 -26.22 1.23 -22.09
CA ASP A 272 -25.46 2.39 -21.59
C ASP A 272 -25.11 3.35 -22.75
N ARG A 273 -25.68 4.54 -22.72
CA ARG A 273 -25.46 5.61 -23.72
C ARG A 273 -24.39 6.60 -23.28
N SER A 274 -23.29 6.11 -22.70
CA SER A 274 -22.18 6.95 -22.28
C SER A 274 -21.17 7.23 -23.40
N SER A 275 -20.30 8.22 -23.20
CA SER A 275 -19.30 8.63 -24.20
C SER A 275 -18.35 7.52 -24.62
N HIS A 276 -17.95 6.65 -23.67
CA HIS A 276 -17.01 5.56 -23.97
C HIS A 276 -17.70 4.42 -24.75
N VAL A 277 -18.98 4.16 -24.52
CA VAL A 277 -19.71 3.15 -25.29
C VAL A 277 -19.98 3.64 -26.73
N TYR A 278 -20.29 4.92 -26.92
CA TYR A 278 -20.36 5.51 -28.27
C TYR A 278 -19.01 5.47 -28.99
N ASP A 279 -17.88 5.64 -28.29
CA ASP A 279 -16.54 5.54 -28.88
C ASP A 279 -16.24 4.12 -29.37
N THR A 280 -16.58 3.12 -28.55
CA THR A 280 -16.48 1.71 -28.96
C THR A 280 -17.36 1.37 -30.14
N LEU A 281 -18.58 1.89 -30.16
CA LEU A 281 -19.50 1.72 -31.29
C LEU A 281 -18.95 2.38 -32.57
N ALA A 282 -18.38 3.60 -32.43
CA ALA A 282 -17.75 4.30 -33.55
C ALA A 282 -16.56 3.53 -34.13
N GLU A 283 -15.69 3.01 -33.27
CA GLU A 283 -14.57 2.19 -33.68
C GLU A 283 -15.03 0.89 -34.36
N SER A 284 -16.07 0.25 -33.80
CA SER A 284 -16.66 -0.96 -34.37
C SER A 284 -17.27 -0.71 -35.79
N TYR A 285 -17.94 0.41 -35.99
CA TYR A 285 -18.39 0.82 -37.32
C TYR A 285 -17.23 1.08 -38.29
N TYR A 286 -16.19 1.80 -37.78
CA TYR A 286 -15.03 2.16 -38.59
C TYR A 286 -14.28 0.95 -39.14
N ILE A 287 -14.02 -0.07 -38.32
CA ILE A 287 -13.33 -1.29 -38.75
C ILE A 287 -14.17 -2.18 -39.67
N ASN A 288 -15.50 -1.99 -39.67
CA ASN A 288 -16.43 -2.63 -40.60
C ASN A 288 -16.65 -1.80 -41.89
N GLY A 289 -15.91 -0.70 -42.11
CA GLY A 289 -16.02 0.14 -43.28
C GLY A 289 -17.24 1.07 -43.34
N MET A 290 -18.00 1.17 -42.25
CA MET A 290 -19.20 1.98 -42.09
C MET A 290 -18.85 3.38 -41.64
N SER A 291 -18.22 4.17 -42.52
CA SER A 291 -17.59 5.46 -42.13
C SER A 291 -18.59 6.52 -41.68
N ALA A 292 -19.80 6.56 -42.31
CA ALA A 292 -20.81 7.54 -41.94
C ALA A 292 -21.32 7.32 -40.52
N GLU A 293 -21.65 6.08 -40.20
CA GLU A 293 -22.10 5.67 -38.86
C GLU A 293 -20.98 5.83 -37.78
N ALA A 294 -19.73 5.57 -38.18
CA ALA A 294 -18.57 5.80 -37.28
C ALA A 294 -18.43 7.27 -36.91
N ILE A 295 -18.61 8.18 -37.88
CA ILE A 295 -18.57 9.63 -37.65
C ILE A 295 -19.72 10.07 -36.75
N GLU A 296 -20.95 9.63 -37.03
CA GLU A 296 -22.12 9.96 -36.20
C GLU A 296 -21.95 9.49 -34.74
N ALA A 297 -21.56 8.24 -34.55
CA ALA A 297 -21.31 7.71 -33.20
C ALA A 297 -20.13 8.45 -32.48
N GLY A 298 -19.06 8.78 -33.22
CA GLY A 298 -17.93 9.57 -32.68
C GLY A 298 -18.35 10.99 -32.31
N GLU A 299 -19.26 11.64 -33.03
CA GLU A 299 -19.81 12.94 -32.64
C GLU A 299 -20.66 12.86 -31.40
N GLN A 300 -21.45 11.80 -31.22
CA GLN A 300 -22.18 11.55 -29.96
C GLN A 300 -21.20 11.30 -28.77
N ALA A 301 -20.16 10.51 -28.97
CA ALA A 301 -19.12 10.31 -27.97
C ALA A 301 -18.50 11.64 -27.52
N LEU A 302 -18.12 12.51 -28.49
CA LEU A 302 -17.56 13.84 -28.18
C LEU A 302 -18.56 14.76 -27.49
N LYS A 303 -19.84 14.73 -27.88
CA LYS A 303 -20.91 15.54 -27.30
C LYS A 303 -21.16 15.17 -25.83
N LEU A 304 -21.17 13.88 -25.51
CA LEU A 304 -21.42 13.37 -24.15
C LEU A 304 -20.18 13.42 -23.23
N ALA A 305 -19.00 13.66 -23.79
CA ALA A 305 -17.75 13.66 -23.04
C ALA A 305 -17.71 14.78 -21.99
N LYS A 306 -17.73 14.39 -20.70
CA LYS A 306 -17.54 15.28 -19.54
C LYS A 306 -16.07 15.58 -19.23
N GLY A 307 -15.15 14.78 -19.77
CA GLY A 307 -13.69 14.90 -19.63
C GLY A 307 -12.99 14.36 -20.87
N ASN A 308 -11.66 14.50 -20.93
CA ASN A 308 -10.81 14.00 -22.01
C ASN A 308 -11.31 14.29 -23.45
N ARG A 309 -11.94 15.45 -23.66
CA ARG A 309 -12.49 15.85 -24.97
C ARG A 309 -11.46 15.81 -26.12
N THR A 310 -10.18 16.01 -25.77
CA THR A 310 -9.08 15.94 -26.74
C THR A 310 -8.95 14.55 -27.34
N TYR A 311 -9.13 13.50 -26.55
CA TYR A 311 -9.13 12.11 -27.02
C TYR A 311 -10.27 11.87 -28.05
N TYR A 312 -11.51 12.19 -27.69
CA TYR A 312 -12.66 11.98 -28.56
C TYR A 312 -12.60 12.82 -29.88
N LYS A 313 -12.03 14.04 -29.80
CA LYS A 313 -11.76 14.82 -31.03
C LYS A 313 -10.79 14.09 -31.96
N LYS A 314 -9.72 13.53 -31.41
CA LYS A 314 -8.71 12.79 -32.17
C LYS A 314 -9.28 11.52 -32.80
N GLN A 315 -10.14 10.80 -32.06
CA GLN A 315 -10.86 9.65 -32.61
C GLN A 315 -11.80 10.06 -33.76
N LEU A 316 -12.56 11.12 -33.57
CA LEU A 316 -13.45 11.63 -34.64
C LEU A 316 -12.68 12.07 -35.92
N GLU A 317 -11.53 12.70 -35.77
CA GLU A 317 -10.62 13.04 -36.86
C GLU A 317 -10.15 11.77 -37.61
N LYS A 318 -9.78 10.72 -36.86
CA LYS A 318 -9.44 9.41 -37.44
C LYS A 318 -10.59 8.86 -38.28
N PHE A 319 -11.82 8.89 -37.79
CA PHE A 319 -12.99 8.38 -38.54
C PHE A 319 -13.28 9.21 -39.79
N LYS A 320 -13.10 10.54 -39.73
CA LYS A 320 -13.27 11.46 -40.87
C LYS A 320 -12.18 11.31 -41.94
N SER A 321 -10.96 10.91 -41.55
CA SER A 321 -9.86 10.71 -42.52
C SER A 321 -9.97 9.42 -43.34
N GLY A 322 -10.87 8.51 -42.95
CA GLY A 322 -11.00 7.19 -43.58
C GLY A 322 -9.85 6.22 -43.22
N PRO A 323 -9.98 4.94 -43.57
CA PRO A 323 -8.92 3.98 -43.34
C PRO A 323 -7.68 4.39 -44.13
N GLN A 324 -6.54 4.61 -43.43
CA GLN A 324 -5.27 4.83 -44.10
C GLN A 324 -4.89 3.53 -44.81
N THR A 325 -4.99 3.53 -46.11
CA THR A 325 -4.40 2.48 -46.96
C THR A 325 -2.91 2.39 -46.59
N PRO A 326 -2.37 1.18 -46.27
CA PRO A 326 -0.94 1.06 -46.04
C PRO A 326 -0.23 1.59 -47.28
N SER A 327 0.55 2.68 -47.13
CA SER A 327 1.41 3.16 -48.20
C SER A 327 2.33 2.01 -48.58
N ASN A 328 2.13 1.47 -49.79
CA ASN A 328 3.05 0.52 -50.40
C ASN A 328 4.45 1.16 -50.37
N VAL A 329 5.25 0.77 -49.40
CA VAL A 329 6.70 1.03 -49.43
C VAL A 329 7.25 0.09 -50.51
N ARG A 330 7.54 0.69 -51.67
CA ARG A 330 8.32 0.04 -52.74
C ARG A 330 9.79 -0.09 -52.32
#